data_3ae4fa3e247c1b5612b33d57b668947e
#
_entry.id   3ae4fa3e247c1b5612b33d57b668947e
#
_cell.length_a   1.000
_cell.length_b   1.000
_cell.length_c   1.000
_cell.angle_alpha   90.00
_cell.angle_beta   90.00
_cell.angle_gamma   90.00
#
_symmetry.space_group_name_H-M   'P 1'
#
loop_
_entity.id
_entity.type
_entity.pdbx_description
1 polymer ?
#
loop_
_entity_poly.entity_id
_entity_poly.type
_entity_poly.pdbx_seq_one_letter_code
_entity_poly.pdbx_strand_id
1 'polypeptide(L)'
;GLGAGVERSDIPLAVGMAYGPFVAMLMAGLEVRLQGRPEAILIVAIAGVALAVAGIAVTVSAMLANRYFGPVVRIQSERGHQVATDGPYAVVRHPGYLGAILFYVGLPAVLGSWWSVPIMALLIAITVVRTAREDRYLRAHLTGYVEYADRVRWRLVPRIW
;
A
#
# COMPACT_ATOMS: atom_id res chain seq x y z
N GLY A 1 -7.66 4.48 23.53
CA GLY A 1 -6.77 5.56 23.12
C GLY A 1 -5.75 5.05 22.12
N LEU A 2 -5.32 5.88 21.19
CA LEU A 2 -4.20 5.58 20.30
C LEU A 2 -2.96 5.36 21.20
N GLY A 3 -2.35 4.15 21.11
CA GLY A 3 -1.26 3.74 21.99
C GLY A 3 -0.04 4.68 21.91
N ALA A 4 0.76 4.70 22.98
CA ALA A 4 2.03 5.43 23.00
C ALA A 4 2.91 4.96 21.82
N GLY A 5 3.54 5.90 21.10
CA GLY A 5 4.43 5.60 19.96
C GLY A 5 3.79 5.68 18.56
N VAL A 6 2.51 6.07 18.46
CA VAL A 6 1.89 6.34 17.15
C VAL A 6 2.41 7.66 16.59
N GLU A 7 2.96 7.64 15.39
CA GLU A 7 3.30 8.86 14.67
C GLU A 7 2.02 9.55 14.17
N ARG A 8 1.56 10.58 14.91
CA ARG A 8 0.29 11.26 14.61
C ARG A 8 0.22 11.86 13.20
N SER A 9 1.36 12.22 12.62
CA SER A 9 1.45 12.73 11.24
C SER A 9 1.12 11.66 10.18
N ASP A 10 1.13 10.37 10.55
CA ASP A 10 0.79 9.25 9.66
C ASP A 10 -0.73 9.01 9.53
N ILE A 11 -1.52 9.45 10.52
CA ILE A 11 -2.96 9.17 10.56
C ILE A 11 -3.70 9.69 9.31
N PRO A 12 -3.52 10.94 8.85
CA PRO A 12 -4.20 11.42 7.64
C PRO A 12 -3.85 10.61 6.40
N LEU A 13 -2.60 10.17 6.28
CA LEU A 13 -2.14 9.36 5.16
C LEU A 13 -2.79 7.97 5.20
N ALA A 14 -2.84 7.35 6.38
CA ALA A 14 -3.52 6.05 6.58
C ALA A 14 -5.02 6.13 6.26
N VAL A 15 -5.69 7.20 6.69
CA VAL A 15 -7.11 7.46 6.37
C VAL A 15 -7.29 7.62 4.87
N GLY A 16 -6.46 8.42 4.21
CA GLY A 16 -6.50 8.60 2.75
C GLY A 16 -6.36 7.27 2.01
N MET A 17 -5.41 6.43 2.42
CA MET A 17 -5.20 5.10 1.83
C MET A 17 -6.38 4.15 2.06
N ALA A 18 -7.02 4.21 3.22
CA ALA A 18 -8.16 3.35 3.55
C ALA A 18 -9.43 3.74 2.79
N TYR A 19 -9.71 5.03 2.66
CA TYR A 19 -10.96 5.52 2.07
C TYR A 19 -10.83 5.96 0.62
N GLY A 20 -9.62 6.24 0.13
CA GLY A 20 -9.39 6.69 -1.24
C GLY A 20 -9.95 5.77 -2.32
N PRO A 21 -9.83 4.44 -2.23
CA PRO A 21 -10.47 3.53 -3.19
C PRO A 21 -11.99 3.68 -3.26
N PHE A 22 -12.67 3.93 -2.15
CA PHE A 22 -14.11 4.20 -2.13
C PHE A 22 -14.46 5.50 -2.84
N VAL A 23 -13.64 6.55 -2.64
CA VAL A 23 -13.80 7.81 -3.38
C VAL A 23 -13.64 7.59 -4.89
N ALA A 24 -12.66 6.79 -5.31
CA ALA A 24 -12.48 6.45 -6.73
C ALA A 24 -13.67 5.67 -7.30
N MET A 25 -14.25 4.75 -6.54
CA MET A 25 -15.46 4.02 -6.95
C MET A 25 -16.66 4.96 -7.09
N LEU A 26 -16.84 5.92 -6.18
CA LEU A 26 -17.88 6.95 -6.28
C LEU A 26 -17.69 7.83 -7.52
N MET A 27 -16.45 8.24 -7.79
CA MET A 27 -16.14 9.04 -8.98
C MET A 27 -16.37 8.26 -10.27
N ALA A 28 -16.04 6.97 -10.30
CA ALA A 28 -16.36 6.11 -11.43
C ALA A 28 -17.88 5.97 -11.66
N GLY A 29 -18.65 5.81 -10.58
CA GLY A 29 -20.11 5.79 -10.65
C GLY A 29 -20.69 7.11 -11.18
N LEU A 30 -20.13 8.24 -10.75
CA LEU A 30 -20.53 9.56 -11.24
C LEU A 30 -20.17 9.77 -12.72
N GLU A 31 -18.97 9.33 -13.14
CA GLU A 31 -18.56 9.36 -14.55
C GLU A 31 -19.55 8.61 -15.44
N VAL A 32 -19.91 7.39 -15.05
CA VAL A 32 -20.91 6.58 -15.79
C VAL A 32 -22.26 7.28 -15.85
N ARG A 33 -22.70 7.93 -14.78
CA ARG A 33 -23.97 8.65 -14.73
C ARG A 33 -24.01 9.88 -15.65
N LEU A 34 -22.90 10.60 -15.74
CA LEU A 34 -22.84 11.88 -16.48
C LEU A 34 -22.40 11.71 -17.94
N GLN A 35 -21.54 10.74 -18.23
CA GLN A 35 -20.95 10.54 -19.56
C GLN A 35 -21.37 9.22 -20.24
N GLY A 36 -22.11 8.37 -19.53
CA GLY A 36 -22.42 7.02 -19.97
C GLY A 36 -21.29 6.03 -19.65
N ARG A 37 -21.52 4.76 -19.98
CA ARG A 37 -20.49 3.73 -19.75
C ARG A 37 -19.35 3.91 -20.75
N PRO A 38 -18.09 4.03 -20.30
CA PRO A 38 -16.95 4.02 -21.20
C PRO A 38 -16.87 2.66 -21.92
N GLU A 39 -16.40 2.67 -23.16
CA GLU A 39 -16.08 1.42 -23.85
C GLU A 39 -14.92 0.73 -23.14
N ALA A 40 -15.24 -0.31 -22.39
CA ALA A 40 -14.23 -1.08 -21.68
C ALA A 40 -13.49 -1.99 -22.66
N ILE A 41 -12.21 -1.77 -22.83
CA ILE A 41 -11.34 -2.69 -23.55
C ILE A 41 -11.11 -3.92 -22.66
N LEU A 42 -11.70 -5.06 -23.01
CA LEU A 42 -11.71 -6.28 -22.20
C LEU A 42 -10.33 -6.68 -21.71
N ILE A 43 -9.30 -6.59 -22.57
CA ILE A 43 -7.92 -6.95 -22.20
C ILE A 43 -7.36 -6.02 -21.10
N VAL A 44 -7.74 -4.74 -21.11
CA VAL A 44 -7.34 -3.76 -20.08
C VAL A 44 -8.01 -4.09 -18.75
N ALA A 45 -9.30 -4.44 -18.78
CA ALA A 45 -10.05 -4.84 -17.59
C ALA A 45 -9.47 -6.14 -16.99
N ILE A 46 -9.15 -7.15 -17.82
CA ILE A 46 -8.51 -8.39 -17.37
C ILE A 46 -7.14 -8.11 -16.72
N ALA A 47 -6.32 -7.27 -17.36
CA ALA A 47 -5.02 -6.87 -16.80
C ALA A 47 -5.19 -6.12 -15.46
N GLY A 48 -6.20 -5.24 -15.36
CA GLY A 48 -6.56 -4.55 -14.13
C GLY A 48 -6.94 -5.51 -13.01
N VAL A 49 -7.79 -6.50 -13.31
CA VAL A 49 -8.18 -7.56 -12.36
C VAL A 49 -6.95 -8.34 -11.91
N ALA A 50 -6.09 -8.76 -12.84
CA ALA A 50 -4.88 -9.50 -12.51
C ALA A 50 -3.95 -8.71 -11.57
N LEU A 51 -3.75 -7.41 -11.83
CA LEU A 51 -2.97 -6.52 -10.96
C LEU A 51 -3.62 -6.35 -9.59
N ALA A 52 -4.93 -6.14 -9.53
CA ALA A 52 -5.65 -5.98 -8.27
C ALA A 52 -5.57 -7.25 -7.42
N VAL A 53 -5.78 -8.42 -8.02
CA VAL A 53 -5.67 -9.72 -7.33
C VAL A 53 -4.24 -9.96 -6.86
N ALA A 54 -3.22 -9.71 -7.70
CA ALA A 54 -1.82 -9.81 -7.30
C ALA A 54 -1.50 -8.86 -6.13
N GLY A 55 -2.00 -7.63 -6.17
CA GLY A 55 -1.85 -6.65 -5.09
C GLY A 55 -2.45 -7.13 -3.77
N ILE A 56 -3.67 -7.66 -3.81
CA ILE A 56 -4.32 -8.26 -2.63
C ILE A 56 -3.50 -9.44 -2.11
N ALA A 57 -3.06 -10.34 -2.98
CA ALA A 57 -2.28 -11.51 -2.60
C ALA A 57 -0.95 -11.13 -1.92
N VAL A 58 -0.23 -10.13 -2.46
CA VAL A 58 1.00 -9.59 -1.84
C VAL A 58 0.70 -8.97 -0.48
N THR A 59 -0.37 -8.17 -0.36
CA THR A 59 -0.76 -7.55 0.92
C THR A 59 -1.11 -8.61 1.96
N VAL A 60 -1.92 -9.61 1.60
CA VAL A 60 -2.30 -10.70 2.51
C VAL A 60 -1.07 -11.50 2.95
N SER A 61 -0.17 -11.84 2.02
CA SER A 61 1.07 -12.55 2.37
C SER A 61 1.97 -11.73 3.31
N ALA A 62 2.01 -10.40 3.14
CA ALA A 62 2.70 -9.51 4.06
C ALA A 62 2.06 -9.50 5.46
N MET A 63 0.71 -9.47 5.53
CA MET A 63 -0.01 -9.53 6.80
C MET A 63 0.23 -10.85 7.54
N LEU A 64 0.23 -11.97 6.81
CA LEU A 64 0.48 -13.30 7.40
C LEU A 64 1.93 -13.47 7.91
N ALA A 65 2.90 -12.88 7.19
CA ALA A 65 4.31 -12.94 7.57
C ALA A 65 4.70 -11.98 8.71
N ASN A 66 3.90 -10.94 8.98
CA ASN A 66 4.21 -9.92 9.99
C ASN A 66 3.09 -9.77 11.01
N ARG A 67 3.26 -10.39 12.18
CA ARG A 67 2.30 -10.30 13.31
C ARG A 67 2.11 -8.88 13.88
N TYR A 68 2.98 -7.94 13.52
CA TYR A 68 2.91 -6.53 13.91
C TYR A 68 2.31 -5.64 12.83
N PHE A 69 1.85 -6.23 11.73
CA PHE A 69 1.22 -5.50 10.64
C PHE A 69 0.05 -4.67 11.17
N GLY A 70 0.00 -3.39 10.80
CA GLY A 70 -1.03 -2.48 11.29
C GLY A 70 -1.29 -1.32 10.34
N PRO A 71 -2.43 -0.64 10.49
CA PRO A 71 -2.82 0.48 9.62
C PRO A 71 -2.03 1.76 9.88
N VAL A 72 -1.38 1.89 11.04
CA VAL A 72 -0.60 3.06 11.43
C VAL A 72 0.81 2.65 11.83
N VAL A 73 1.77 3.54 11.56
CA VAL A 73 3.18 3.34 11.91
C VAL A 73 3.34 3.48 13.42
N ARG A 74 3.74 2.39 14.08
CA ARG A 74 4.12 2.39 15.49
C ARG A 74 5.06 1.24 15.83
N ILE A 75 5.92 1.44 16.81
CA ILE A 75 6.65 0.35 17.46
C ILE A 75 5.76 -0.24 18.56
N GLN A 76 5.47 -1.53 18.48
CA GLN A 76 4.64 -2.26 19.44
C GLN A 76 5.53 -2.90 20.51
N SER A 77 6.28 -2.07 21.25
CA SER A 77 7.24 -2.52 22.26
C SER A 77 6.59 -3.38 23.36
N GLU A 78 5.33 -3.08 23.68
CA GLU A 78 4.49 -3.86 24.61
C GLU A 78 4.24 -5.31 24.16
N ARG A 79 4.45 -5.59 22.86
CA ARG A 79 4.31 -6.92 22.25
C ARG A 79 5.67 -7.52 21.85
N GLY A 80 6.78 -6.89 22.27
CA GLY A 80 8.12 -7.31 21.87
C GLY A 80 8.35 -7.23 20.37
N HIS A 81 8.08 -6.04 19.76
CA HIS A 81 8.16 -5.84 18.32
C HIS A 81 9.52 -6.26 17.76
N GLN A 82 9.50 -7.19 16.84
CA GLN A 82 10.66 -7.70 16.11
C GLN A 82 10.51 -7.44 14.62
N VAL A 83 11.63 -7.34 13.91
CA VAL A 83 11.66 -7.17 12.46
C VAL A 83 11.14 -8.44 11.78
N ALA A 84 10.12 -8.29 10.93
CA ALA A 84 9.69 -9.37 10.06
C ALA A 84 10.69 -9.54 8.91
N THR A 85 11.19 -10.74 8.70
CA THR A 85 12.24 -11.06 7.71
C THR A 85 11.81 -12.12 6.71
N ASP A 86 10.68 -12.80 6.96
CA ASP A 86 10.25 -13.98 6.23
C ASP A 86 9.25 -13.65 5.12
N GLY A 87 9.03 -14.62 4.24
CA GLY A 87 8.08 -14.48 3.14
C GLY A 87 8.43 -13.29 2.24
N PRO A 88 7.46 -12.42 1.92
CA PRO A 88 7.69 -11.29 1.03
C PRO A 88 8.67 -10.25 1.61
N TYR A 89 8.90 -10.24 2.93
CA TYR A 89 9.89 -9.38 3.59
C TYR A 89 11.34 -9.81 3.31
N ALA A 90 11.58 -11.02 2.82
CA ALA A 90 12.90 -11.43 2.34
C ALA A 90 13.28 -10.77 1.00
N VAL A 91 12.31 -10.22 0.27
CA VAL A 91 12.52 -9.63 -1.07
C VAL A 91 12.49 -8.10 -1.02
N VAL A 92 11.46 -7.53 -0.37
CA VAL A 92 11.29 -6.08 -0.22
C VAL A 92 10.89 -5.75 1.22
N ARG A 93 11.26 -4.55 1.70
CA ARG A 93 11.01 -4.17 3.08
C ARG A 93 9.55 -3.82 3.39
N HIS A 94 8.80 -3.35 2.38
CA HIS A 94 7.42 -2.91 2.54
C HIS A 94 6.46 -3.60 1.56
N PRO A 95 6.33 -4.93 1.62
CA PRO A 95 5.51 -5.69 0.67
C PRO A 95 4.02 -5.33 0.74
N GLY A 96 3.49 -4.94 1.91
CA GLY A 96 2.11 -4.47 2.03
C GLY A 96 1.83 -3.21 1.21
N TYR A 97 2.80 -2.28 1.15
CA TYR A 97 2.67 -1.08 0.30
C TYR A 97 2.84 -1.39 -1.18
N LEU A 98 3.73 -2.33 -1.54
CA LEU A 98 3.80 -2.82 -2.91
C LEU A 98 2.47 -3.40 -3.37
N GLY A 99 1.84 -4.22 -2.53
CA GLY A 99 0.52 -4.78 -2.81
C GLY A 99 -0.56 -3.71 -2.98
N ALA A 100 -0.56 -2.68 -2.12
CA ALA A 100 -1.46 -1.54 -2.26
C ALA A 100 -1.26 -0.78 -3.58
N ILE A 101 -0.01 -0.54 -4.00
CA ILE A 101 0.30 0.13 -5.27
C ILE A 101 -0.20 -0.69 -6.46
N LEU A 102 0.03 -2.00 -6.47
CA LEU A 102 -0.48 -2.89 -7.53
C LEU A 102 -2.01 -2.82 -7.62
N PHE A 103 -2.70 -2.84 -6.49
CA PHE A 103 -4.15 -2.68 -6.42
C PHE A 103 -4.59 -1.31 -6.97
N TYR A 104 -3.92 -0.21 -6.59
CA TYR A 104 -4.26 1.13 -7.06
C TYR A 104 -4.02 1.31 -8.57
N VAL A 105 -3.00 0.67 -9.13
CA VAL A 105 -2.76 0.66 -10.59
C VAL A 105 -3.85 -0.13 -11.31
N GLY A 106 -4.29 -1.26 -10.77
CA GLY A 106 -5.30 -2.11 -11.39
C GLY A 106 -6.73 -1.54 -11.32
N LEU A 107 -7.06 -0.84 -10.24
CA LEU A 107 -8.45 -0.45 -9.95
C LEU A 107 -9.10 0.44 -11.04
N PRO A 108 -8.47 1.49 -11.60
CA PRO A 108 -9.05 2.27 -12.69
C PRO A 108 -9.41 1.43 -13.92
N ALA A 109 -8.58 0.47 -14.27
CA ALA A 109 -8.81 -0.44 -15.39
C ALA A 109 -9.99 -1.39 -15.11
N VAL A 110 -10.15 -1.87 -13.88
CA VAL A 110 -11.30 -2.68 -13.43
C VAL A 110 -12.58 -1.86 -13.50
N LEU A 111 -12.55 -0.59 -13.07
CA LEU A 111 -13.69 0.31 -13.05
C LEU A 111 -14.03 0.85 -14.46
N GLY A 112 -13.09 0.77 -15.41
CA GLY A 112 -13.22 1.41 -16.71
C GLY A 112 -13.37 2.93 -16.59
N SER A 113 -12.69 3.56 -15.62
CA SER A 113 -12.95 4.97 -15.25
C SER A 113 -11.68 5.81 -15.34
N TRP A 114 -11.75 6.86 -16.14
CA TRP A 114 -10.71 7.88 -16.21
C TRP A 114 -10.72 8.82 -14.99
N TRP A 115 -11.89 9.05 -14.38
CA TRP A 115 -12.01 9.90 -13.21
C TRP A 115 -11.40 9.28 -11.94
N SER A 116 -11.30 7.97 -11.92
CA SER A 116 -10.60 7.26 -10.83
C SER A 116 -9.07 7.37 -10.90
N VAL A 117 -8.51 7.60 -12.11
CA VAL A 117 -7.04 7.64 -12.32
C VAL A 117 -6.33 8.67 -11.45
N PRO A 118 -6.72 9.97 -11.40
CA PRO A 118 -6.01 10.96 -10.58
C PRO A 118 -6.07 10.63 -9.09
N ILE A 119 -7.16 10.02 -8.62
CA ILE A 119 -7.31 9.61 -7.21
C ILE A 119 -6.31 8.49 -6.91
N MET A 120 -6.24 7.47 -7.78
CA MET A 120 -5.30 6.37 -7.60
C MET A 120 -3.84 6.83 -7.71
N ALA A 121 -3.52 7.73 -8.62
CA ALA A 121 -2.19 8.33 -8.72
C ALA A 121 -1.80 9.07 -7.43
N LEU A 122 -2.74 9.82 -6.84
CA LEU A 122 -2.53 10.48 -5.54
C LEU A 122 -2.27 9.44 -4.43
N LEU A 123 -3.04 8.35 -4.38
CA LEU A 123 -2.83 7.28 -3.39
C LEU A 123 -1.49 6.58 -3.55
N ILE A 124 -1.03 6.38 -4.78
CA ILE A 124 0.32 5.85 -5.05
C ILE A 124 1.38 6.81 -4.51
N ALA A 125 1.27 8.11 -4.78
CA ALA A 125 2.20 9.12 -4.27
C ALA A 125 2.20 9.15 -2.73
N ILE A 126 1.02 9.11 -2.09
CA ILE A 126 0.88 9.01 -0.63
C ILE A 126 1.58 7.76 -0.11
N THR A 127 1.39 6.61 -0.76
CA THR A 127 2.00 5.33 -0.37
C THR A 127 3.52 5.38 -0.45
N VAL A 128 4.08 5.98 -1.50
CA VAL A 128 5.54 6.16 -1.65
C VAL A 128 6.10 7.05 -0.53
N VAL A 129 5.45 8.19 -0.27
CA VAL A 129 5.86 9.10 0.83
C VAL A 129 5.79 8.38 2.17
N ARG A 130 4.70 7.65 2.42
CA ARG A 130 4.51 6.89 3.66
C ARG A 130 5.56 5.80 3.82
N THR A 131 5.87 5.05 2.76
CA THR A 131 6.94 4.06 2.76
C THR A 131 8.28 4.68 3.18
N ALA A 132 8.64 5.84 2.61
CA ALA A 132 9.89 6.53 2.93
C ALA A 132 9.93 7.03 4.39
N ARG A 133 8.80 7.48 4.93
CA ARG A 133 8.68 7.92 6.33
C ARG A 133 8.78 6.74 7.30
N GLU A 134 8.04 5.66 7.03
CA GLU A 134 8.05 4.46 7.86
C GLU A 134 9.43 3.78 7.86
N ASP A 135 10.07 3.61 6.70
CA ASP A 135 11.42 3.06 6.61
C ASP A 135 12.43 3.85 7.46
N ARG A 136 12.32 5.18 7.44
CA ARG A 136 13.16 6.07 8.25
C ARG A 136 12.86 5.94 9.75
N TYR A 137 11.59 5.87 10.11
CA TYR A 137 11.15 5.70 11.49
C TYR A 137 11.60 4.36 12.07
N LEU A 138 11.44 3.26 11.31
CA LEU A 138 11.87 1.93 11.73
C LEU A 138 13.39 1.83 11.88
N ARG A 139 14.17 2.46 10.99
CA ARG A 139 15.64 2.55 11.12
C ARG A 139 16.07 3.25 12.39
N ALA A 140 15.35 4.24 12.85
CA ALA A 140 15.70 5.03 14.03
C ALA A 140 15.24 4.37 15.35
N HIS A 141 14.18 3.55 15.33
CA HIS A 141 13.51 3.14 16.56
C HIS A 141 13.35 1.62 16.74
N LEU A 142 13.50 0.80 15.68
CA LEU A 142 13.32 -0.64 15.78
C LEU A 142 14.69 -1.35 15.78
N THR A 143 15.03 -1.99 16.89
CA THR A 143 16.26 -2.76 17.02
C THR A 143 16.34 -3.86 15.95
N GLY A 144 17.49 -3.98 15.29
CA GLY A 144 17.74 -4.98 14.23
C GLY A 144 17.20 -4.58 12.84
N TYR A 145 16.51 -3.42 12.71
CA TYR A 145 15.98 -3.00 11.41
C TYR A 145 17.08 -2.49 10.45
N VAL A 146 18.15 -1.89 10.98
CA VAL A 146 19.28 -1.42 10.16
C VAL A 146 19.97 -2.61 9.49
N GLU A 147 20.32 -3.63 10.25
CA GLU A 147 20.95 -4.86 9.75
C GLU A 147 20.06 -5.61 8.75
N TYR A 148 18.75 -5.60 8.98
CA TYR A 148 17.78 -6.13 8.03
C TYR A 148 17.77 -5.32 6.72
N ALA A 149 17.75 -4.00 6.81
CA ALA A 149 17.70 -3.11 5.65
C ALA A 149 19.00 -3.14 4.82
N ASP A 150 20.13 -3.52 5.40
CA ASP A 150 21.39 -3.74 4.69
C ASP A 150 21.36 -5.05 3.87
N ARG A 151 20.65 -6.06 4.36
CA ARG A 151 20.43 -7.33 3.65
C ARG A 151 19.34 -7.19 2.57
N VAL A 152 18.18 -6.61 2.91
CA VAL A 152 17.05 -6.41 2.01
C VAL A 152 17.05 -4.94 1.55
N ARG A 153 17.77 -4.67 0.47
CA ARG A 153 18.05 -3.28 0.01
C ARG A 153 16.83 -2.55 -0.53
N TRP A 154 15.84 -3.27 -1.05
CA TRP A 154 14.72 -2.71 -1.79
C TRP A 154 13.54 -2.38 -0.85
N ARG A 155 13.00 -1.16 -0.97
CA ARG A 155 11.81 -0.77 -0.20
C ARG A 155 10.53 -1.36 -0.77
N LEU A 156 10.31 -1.18 -2.06
CA LEU A 156 9.09 -1.59 -2.76
C LEU A 156 9.40 -2.49 -3.98
N VAL A 157 10.20 -1.99 -4.91
CA VAL A 157 10.44 -2.67 -6.19
C VAL A 157 11.91 -3.09 -6.29
N PRO A 158 12.19 -4.41 -6.46
CA PRO A 158 13.55 -4.88 -6.62
C PRO A 158 14.28 -4.16 -7.76
N ARG A 159 15.53 -3.75 -7.52
CA ARG A 159 16.41 -3.03 -8.45
C ARG A 159 15.98 -1.61 -8.82
N ILE A 160 14.89 -1.08 -8.25
CA ILE A 160 14.43 0.30 -8.50
C ILE A 160 14.54 1.12 -7.22
N TRP A 161 13.91 0.69 -6.14
CA TRP A 161 13.85 1.48 -4.89
C TRP A 161 13.58 0.64 -3.65
#